data_e66b6e47b679056f0d21257b49552f9b
#
_entry.id   e66b6e47b679056f0d21257b49552f9b
#
_cell.length_a   1.000
_cell.length_b   1.000
_cell.length_c   1.000
_cell.angle_alpha   90.00
_cell.angle_beta   90.00
_cell.angle_gamma   90.00
#
_symmetry.space_group_name_H-M   'P 1'
#
loop_
_entity.id
_entity.type
_entity.pdbx_description
1 polymer ?
#
loop_
_entity_poly.entity_id
_entity_poly.type
_entity_poly.pdbx_seq_one_letter_code
_entity_poly.pdbx_strand_id
1 'polypeptide(L)'
;VSVVSIHNWIKEGILKTVDNHVTQESLDEFKREFLNNNKLSARANKQYKESHNHNSLTITIKKDLKSSMSGDDVSSKYESSLSDSYKNKEGIYYTPQYIVEDMLKDIVDVENKTFLDPCCGSGNFIIEAIKKGISPENVYGFDVDENAVEIAKKRIKEISGYESDNIICADFLSQKPKAKSQKFDYIFTN
;
A
#
# COMPACT_ATOMS: atom_id res chain seq x y z
N VAL A 1 2.03 -4.25 -26.76
CA VAL A 1 3.38 -4.13 -26.16
C VAL A 1 3.62 -2.67 -25.87
N SER A 2 4.07 -2.29 -24.67
CA SER A 2 4.34 -0.90 -24.31
C SER A 2 5.70 -0.44 -24.90
N VAL A 3 5.82 0.88 -25.15
CA VAL A 3 7.09 1.49 -25.59
C VAL A 3 8.22 1.21 -24.59
N VAL A 4 7.91 1.22 -23.28
CA VAL A 4 8.86 0.90 -22.21
C VAL A 4 9.39 -0.53 -22.32
N SER A 5 8.54 -1.49 -22.70
CA SER A 5 8.98 -2.89 -22.91
C SER A 5 9.93 -3.02 -24.06
N ILE A 6 9.71 -2.29 -25.17
CA ILE A 6 10.59 -2.30 -26.34
C ILE A 6 11.94 -1.70 -25.97
N HIS A 7 11.99 -0.56 -25.27
CA HIS A 7 13.25 0.05 -24.82
C HIS A 7 14.06 -0.88 -23.89
N ASN A 8 13.38 -1.58 -22.96
CA ASN A 8 14.05 -2.54 -22.09
C ASN A 8 14.64 -3.71 -22.88
N TRP A 9 13.93 -4.24 -23.87
CA TRP A 9 14.42 -5.32 -24.71
C TRP A 9 15.61 -4.91 -25.60
N ILE A 10 15.65 -3.64 -26.05
CA ILE A 10 16.81 -3.07 -26.75
C ILE A 10 17.98 -2.96 -25.77
N LYS A 11 17.76 -2.41 -24.57
CA LYS A 11 18.79 -2.26 -23.53
C LYS A 11 19.37 -3.59 -23.06
N GLU A 12 18.56 -4.64 -23.01
CA GLU A 12 18.95 -6.00 -22.63
C GLU A 12 19.58 -6.77 -23.82
N GLY A 13 19.71 -6.15 -24.99
CA GLY A 13 20.29 -6.78 -26.21
C GLY A 13 19.38 -7.84 -26.85
N ILE A 14 18.14 -7.93 -26.42
CA ILE A 14 17.14 -8.87 -26.94
C ILE A 14 16.63 -8.42 -28.32
N LEU A 15 16.48 -7.11 -28.50
CA LEU A 15 16.19 -6.48 -29.79
C LEU A 15 17.41 -5.66 -30.24
N LYS A 16 17.90 -5.93 -31.44
CA LYS A 16 19.00 -5.21 -32.04
C LYS A 16 18.49 -4.08 -32.92
N THR A 17 19.17 -2.94 -32.87
CA THR A 17 18.80 -1.76 -33.67
C THR A 17 19.95 -1.35 -34.56
N VAL A 18 19.61 -0.85 -35.77
CA VAL A 18 20.48 -0.16 -36.68
C VAL A 18 19.84 1.18 -36.97
N ASP A 19 20.59 2.27 -36.87
CA ASP A 19 20.10 3.65 -37.06
C ASP A 19 18.82 3.95 -36.25
N ASN A 20 18.80 3.53 -35.00
CA ASN A 20 17.65 3.64 -34.08
C ASN A 20 16.35 2.89 -34.49
N HIS A 21 16.42 2.00 -35.48
CA HIS A 21 15.32 1.18 -35.91
C HIS A 21 15.59 -0.30 -35.60
N VAL A 22 14.57 -1.00 -35.06
CA VAL A 22 14.67 -2.46 -34.86
C VAL A 22 14.72 -3.14 -36.21
N THR A 23 15.75 -3.98 -36.43
CA THR A 23 15.88 -4.70 -37.69
C THR A 23 14.85 -5.82 -37.84
N GLN A 24 14.45 -6.11 -39.06
CA GLN A 24 13.51 -7.18 -39.35
C GLN A 24 14.01 -8.56 -38.88
N GLU A 25 15.34 -8.81 -39.09
CA GLU A 25 15.97 -10.05 -38.61
C GLU A 25 15.90 -10.20 -37.10
N SER A 26 16.17 -9.11 -36.35
CA SER A 26 16.06 -9.10 -34.89
C SER A 26 14.66 -9.31 -34.42
N LEU A 27 13.65 -8.78 -35.13
CA LEU A 27 12.24 -8.98 -34.81
C LEU A 27 11.81 -10.44 -35.07
N ASP A 28 12.32 -11.07 -36.11
CA ASP A 28 12.00 -12.47 -36.43
C ASP A 28 12.71 -13.45 -35.50
N GLU A 29 13.96 -13.12 -35.07
CA GLU A 29 14.67 -13.84 -34.02
C GLU A 29 13.92 -13.73 -32.68
N PHE A 30 13.48 -12.53 -32.29
CA PHE A 30 12.65 -12.30 -31.13
C PHE A 30 11.34 -13.11 -31.14
N LYS A 31 10.65 -13.15 -32.28
CA LYS A 31 9.43 -13.96 -32.42
C LYS A 31 9.70 -15.46 -32.25
N ARG A 32 10.79 -15.96 -32.80
CA ARG A 32 11.17 -17.38 -32.70
C ARG A 32 11.58 -17.77 -31.28
N GLU A 33 12.41 -16.96 -30.63
CA GLU A 33 13.04 -17.31 -29.37
C GLU A 33 12.20 -16.89 -28.14
N PHE A 34 11.52 -15.75 -28.21
CA PHE A 34 10.81 -15.19 -27.07
C PHE A 34 9.28 -15.42 -27.10
N LEU A 35 8.66 -15.38 -28.26
CA LEU A 35 7.21 -15.65 -28.35
C LEU A 35 6.91 -17.16 -28.28
N ASN A 36 7.79 -18.01 -28.81
CA ASN A 36 7.60 -19.47 -28.78
C ASN A 36 8.17 -20.15 -27.52
N ASN A 37 9.10 -19.50 -26.81
CA ASN A 37 9.69 -20.03 -25.58
C ASN A 37 9.14 -19.30 -24.35
N ASN A 38 8.00 -19.68 -23.85
CA ASN A 38 7.42 -19.42 -22.49
C ASN A 38 8.01 -18.31 -21.57
N LYS A 39 9.04 -17.54 -21.97
CA LYS A 39 9.64 -16.48 -21.14
C LYS A 39 8.74 -15.26 -20.97
N LEU A 40 8.02 -14.87 -22.02
CA LEU A 40 7.02 -13.80 -21.96
C LEU A 40 5.73 -14.28 -21.25
N SER A 41 5.36 -15.54 -21.49
CA SER A 41 4.24 -16.14 -20.76
C SER A 41 4.52 -16.33 -19.28
N ALA A 42 5.77 -16.56 -18.87
CA ALA A 42 6.16 -16.63 -17.46
C ALA A 42 5.99 -15.29 -16.76
N ARG A 43 6.39 -14.16 -17.38
CA ARG A 43 6.15 -12.80 -16.83
C ARG A 43 4.65 -12.44 -16.80
N ALA A 44 3.92 -12.70 -17.87
CA ALA A 44 2.47 -12.49 -17.93
C ALA A 44 1.73 -13.39 -16.93
N ASN A 45 2.14 -14.65 -16.78
CA ASN A 45 1.58 -15.57 -15.81
C ASN A 45 1.92 -15.17 -14.36
N LYS A 46 3.09 -14.58 -14.11
CA LYS A 46 3.45 -14.04 -12.79
C LYS A 46 2.55 -12.86 -12.44
N GLN A 47 2.38 -11.92 -13.36
CA GLN A 47 1.52 -10.74 -13.19
C GLN A 47 0.03 -11.14 -13.02
N TYR A 48 -0.42 -12.12 -13.78
CA TYR A 48 -1.77 -12.71 -13.65
C TYR A 48 -1.96 -13.40 -12.29
N LYS A 49 -0.98 -14.19 -11.84
CA LYS A 49 -1.02 -14.84 -10.51
C LYS A 49 -0.98 -13.82 -9.38
N GLU A 50 -0.19 -12.75 -9.49
CA GLU A 50 -0.12 -11.68 -8.49
C GLU A 50 -1.46 -10.94 -8.38
N SER A 51 -2.12 -10.60 -9.50
CA SER A 51 -3.44 -9.95 -9.48
C SER A 51 -4.54 -10.87 -8.95
N HIS A 52 -4.51 -12.17 -9.28
CA HIS A 52 -5.47 -13.15 -8.75
C HIS A 52 -5.26 -13.41 -7.26
N ASN A 53 -4.01 -13.47 -6.80
CA ASN A 53 -3.69 -13.60 -5.38
C ASN A 53 -4.17 -12.37 -4.59
N HIS A 54 -4.01 -11.17 -5.14
CA HIS A 54 -4.49 -9.95 -4.50
C HIS A 54 -6.02 -9.92 -4.38
N ASN A 55 -6.75 -10.27 -5.44
CA ASN A 55 -8.21 -10.37 -5.40
C ASN A 55 -8.70 -11.42 -4.39
N SER A 56 -8.05 -12.59 -4.35
CA SER A 56 -8.35 -13.64 -3.37
C SER A 56 -8.06 -13.18 -1.94
N LEU A 57 -6.97 -12.44 -1.73
CA LEU A 57 -6.61 -11.85 -0.45
C LEU A 57 -7.65 -10.84 0.00
N THR A 58 -8.07 -9.92 -0.88
CA THR A 58 -9.12 -8.93 -0.60
C THR A 58 -10.42 -9.59 -0.14
N ILE A 59 -10.86 -10.67 -0.81
CA ILE A 59 -12.06 -11.42 -0.41
C ILE A 59 -11.87 -12.02 0.99
N THR A 60 -10.70 -12.57 1.27
CA THR A 60 -10.38 -13.16 2.57
C THR A 60 -10.39 -12.10 3.66
N ILE A 61 -9.74 -10.97 3.45
CA ILE A 61 -9.71 -9.85 4.40
C ILE A 61 -11.11 -9.29 4.65
N LYS A 62 -11.91 -9.07 3.62
CA LYS A 62 -13.32 -8.61 3.78
C LYS A 62 -14.17 -9.60 4.61
N LYS A 63 -13.87 -10.89 4.57
CA LYS A 63 -14.50 -11.90 5.43
C LYS A 63 -13.99 -11.82 6.85
N ASP A 64 -12.68 -11.69 7.05
CA ASP A 64 -12.06 -11.60 8.38
C ASP A 64 -12.48 -10.32 9.11
N LEU A 65 -12.62 -9.19 8.41
CA LEU A 65 -13.14 -7.94 8.95
C LEU A 65 -14.57 -8.07 9.55
N LYS A 66 -15.39 -8.96 8.98
CA LYS A 66 -16.75 -9.26 9.45
C LYS A 66 -16.81 -10.37 10.51
N SER A 67 -15.70 -11.03 10.76
CA SER A 67 -15.60 -12.11 11.76
C SER A 67 -15.36 -11.54 13.15
N SER A 68 -15.32 -12.44 14.17
CA SER A 68 -14.91 -12.10 15.54
C SER A 68 -13.41 -11.93 15.73
N MET A 69 -12.60 -12.01 14.66
CA MET A 69 -11.15 -11.79 14.70
C MET A 69 -10.85 -10.35 15.08
N SER A 70 -9.87 -10.13 15.98
CA SER A 70 -9.46 -8.78 16.35
C SER A 70 -8.86 -8.02 15.17
N GLY A 71 -8.95 -6.70 15.19
CA GLY A 71 -8.34 -5.85 14.16
C GLY A 71 -6.82 -6.03 14.09
N ASP A 72 -6.16 -6.26 15.22
CA ASP A 72 -4.72 -6.53 15.28
C ASP A 72 -4.36 -7.87 14.62
N ASP A 73 -5.17 -8.91 14.82
CA ASP A 73 -4.97 -10.20 14.16
C ASP A 73 -5.22 -10.11 12.65
N VAL A 74 -6.25 -9.37 12.23
CA VAL A 74 -6.52 -9.12 10.81
C VAL A 74 -5.38 -8.33 10.17
N SER A 75 -4.83 -7.32 10.86
CA SER A 75 -3.68 -6.54 10.42
C SER A 75 -2.46 -7.45 10.21
N SER A 76 -2.09 -8.22 11.22
CA SER A 76 -0.94 -9.14 11.18
C SER A 76 -1.08 -10.18 10.06
N LYS A 77 -2.28 -10.74 9.88
CA LYS A 77 -2.59 -11.69 8.80
C LYS A 77 -2.48 -11.02 7.43
N TYR A 78 -3.00 -9.80 7.28
CA TYR A 78 -2.92 -9.05 6.04
C TYR A 78 -1.46 -8.77 5.66
N GLU A 79 -0.69 -8.18 6.57
CA GLU A 79 0.73 -7.84 6.36
C GLU A 79 1.58 -9.07 6.00
N SER A 80 1.36 -10.21 6.67
CA SER A 80 2.07 -11.46 6.37
C SER A 80 1.65 -12.12 5.06
N SER A 81 0.45 -11.84 4.58
CA SER A 81 -0.09 -12.39 3.33
C SER A 81 0.41 -11.65 2.08
N LEU A 82 0.93 -10.43 2.23
CA LEU A 82 1.51 -9.66 1.14
C LEU A 82 2.90 -10.22 0.79
N SER A 83 3.11 -10.57 -0.48
CA SER A 83 4.42 -11.03 -0.95
C SER A 83 5.46 -9.90 -0.91
N ASP A 84 6.73 -10.23 -0.66
CA ASP A 84 7.82 -9.25 -0.68
C ASP A 84 7.94 -8.54 -2.03
N SER A 85 7.68 -9.25 -3.13
CA SER A 85 7.65 -8.67 -4.47
C SER A 85 6.57 -7.60 -4.61
N TYR A 86 5.39 -7.81 -4.02
CA TYR A 86 4.30 -6.85 -4.02
C TYR A 86 4.63 -5.65 -3.11
N LYS A 87 5.08 -5.91 -1.89
CA LYS A 87 5.50 -4.87 -0.94
C LYS A 87 6.55 -3.95 -1.54
N ASN A 88 7.61 -4.52 -2.12
CA ASN A 88 8.69 -3.74 -2.76
C ASN A 88 8.22 -2.93 -3.97
N LYS A 89 7.29 -3.48 -4.77
CA LYS A 89 6.76 -2.80 -5.96
C LYS A 89 5.89 -1.60 -5.60
N GLU A 90 5.04 -1.76 -4.59
CA GLU A 90 4.08 -0.74 -4.15
C GLU A 90 4.66 0.17 -3.04
N GLY A 91 5.89 -0.10 -2.56
CA GLY A 91 6.53 0.68 -1.50
C GLY A 91 5.90 0.46 -0.11
N ILE A 92 5.33 -0.72 0.13
CA ILE A 92 4.61 -1.02 1.38
C ILE A 92 5.61 -1.50 2.43
N TYR A 93 5.78 -0.73 3.49
CA TYR A 93 6.61 -1.09 4.64
C TYR A 93 5.87 -0.78 5.94
N TYR A 94 5.55 -1.83 6.69
CA TYR A 94 4.89 -1.67 7.98
C TYR A 94 5.93 -1.40 9.07
N THR A 95 5.73 -0.31 9.80
CA THR A 95 6.61 0.06 10.91
C THR A 95 6.35 -0.85 12.11
N PRO A 96 7.37 -1.57 12.62
CA PRO A 96 7.22 -2.38 13.81
C PRO A 96 6.72 -1.56 15.02
N GLN A 97 5.86 -2.18 15.83
CA GLN A 97 5.19 -1.51 16.95
C GLN A 97 6.16 -0.79 17.91
N TYR A 98 7.29 -1.43 18.25
CA TYR A 98 8.28 -0.82 19.15
C TYR A 98 8.93 0.46 18.60
N ILE A 99 9.02 0.59 17.25
CA ILE A 99 9.51 1.82 16.59
C ILE A 99 8.42 2.89 16.66
N VAL A 100 7.16 2.53 16.40
CA VAL A 100 6.02 3.46 16.51
C VAL A 100 5.94 4.03 17.93
N GLU A 101 6.05 3.17 18.95
CA GLU A 101 6.04 3.57 20.37
C GLU A 101 7.21 4.51 20.71
N ASP A 102 8.42 4.23 20.22
CA ASP A 102 9.59 5.09 20.43
C ASP A 102 9.43 6.43 19.71
N MET A 103 8.90 6.46 18.50
CA MET A 103 8.67 7.70 17.75
C MET A 103 7.63 8.60 18.41
N LEU A 104 6.60 8.02 19.02
CA LEU A 104 5.51 8.77 19.66
C LEU A 104 5.75 9.00 21.17
N LYS A 105 6.87 8.54 21.75
CA LYS A 105 7.10 8.59 23.21
C LYS A 105 7.03 9.99 23.79
N ASP A 106 7.47 11.00 23.04
CA ASP A 106 7.55 12.39 23.47
C ASP A 106 6.26 13.19 23.26
N ILE A 107 5.22 12.57 22.72
CA ILE A 107 3.89 13.18 22.66
C ILE A 107 3.30 13.19 24.08
N VAL A 108 3.17 14.37 24.66
CA VAL A 108 2.69 14.58 26.05
C VAL A 108 1.48 15.50 26.14
N ASP A 109 1.32 16.43 25.20
CA ASP A 109 0.16 17.32 25.12
C ASP A 109 -0.80 16.80 24.06
N VAL A 110 -1.86 16.15 24.48
CA VAL A 110 -2.80 15.44 23.60
C VAL A 110 -4.20 16.03 23.60
N GLU A 111 -4.52 16.88 24.57
CA GLU A 111 -5.84 17.47 24.73
C GLU A 111 -6.17 18.41 23.56
N ASN A 112 -7.28 18.13 22.87
CA ASN A 112 -7.73 18.87 21.69
C ASN A 112 -6.73 18.92 20.52
N LYS A 113 -5.71 18.04 20.52
CA LYS A 113 -4.70 17.96 19.47
C LYS A 113 -5.18 17.10 18.31
N THR A 114 -4.75 17.48 17.12
CA THR A 114 -5.02 16.76 15.87
C THR A 114 -3.80 15.99 15.41
N PHE A 115 -4.02 14.76 14.95
CA PHE A 115 -3.00 13.85 14.47
C PHE A 115 -3.26 13.45 13.02
N LEU A 116 -2.23 13.46 12.18
CA LEU A 116 -2.29 13.02 10.79
C LEU A 116 -1.23 11.94 10.51
N ASP A 117 -1.66 10.87 9.88
CA ASP A 117 -0.80 9.93 9.16
C ASP A 117 -1.20 9.89 7.68
N PRO A 118 -0.44 10.52 6.78
CA PRO A 118 -0.78 10.60 5.36
C PRO A 118 -0.56 9.29 4.57
N CYS A 119 0.05 8.25 5.19
CA CYS A 119 0.28 6.92 4.61
C CYS A 119 0.02 5.84 5.68
N CYS A 120 -1.22 5.82 6.21
CA CYS A 120 -1.50 5.19 7.50
C CYS A 120 -1.44 3.64 7.49
N GLY A 121 -1.50 3.00 6.33
CA GLY A 121 -1.57 1.55 6.25
C GLY A 121 -2.68 0.97 7.12
N SER A 122 -2.39 -0.07 7.86
CA SER A 122 -3.28 -0.69 8.85
C SER A 122 -3.43 0.10 10.15
N GLY A 123 -2.82 1.30 10.27
CA GLY A 123 -3.06 2.28 11.33
C GLY A 123 -2.14 2.18 12.54
N ASN A 124 -0.91 1.68 12.45
CA ASN A 124 -0.03 1.51 13.61
C ASN A 124 0.24 2.82 14.36
N PHE A 125 0.58 3.91 13.64
CA PHE A 125 0.77 5.24 14.25
C PHE A 125 -0.53 5.80 14.83
N ILE A 126 -1.64 5.61 14.13
CA ILE A 126 -2.97 6.05 14.55
C ILE A 126 -3.39 5.39 15.86
N ILE A 127 -3.26 4.07 15.94
CA ILE A 127 -3.61 3.30 17.13
C ILE A 127 -2.75 3.74 18.33
N GLU A 128 -1.46 3.96 18.11
CA GLU A 128 -0.58 4.43 19.19
C GLU A 128 -0.92 5.87 19.62
N ALA A 129 -1.25 6.76 18.70
CA ALA A 129 -1.69 8.13 19.02
C ALA A 129 -2.96 8.13 19.89
N ILE A 130 -3.93 7.26 19.58
CA ILE A 130 -5.14 7.09 20.41
C ILE A 130 -4.79 6.52 21.78
N LYS A 131 -3.91 5.53 21.89
CA LYS A 131 -3.41 5.00 23.17
C LYS A 131 -2.73 6.07 24.03
N LYS A 132 -2.05 7.03 23.40
CA LYS A 132 -1.44 8.18 24.07
C LYS A 132 -2.47 9.21 24.57
N GLY A 133 -3.72 9.13 24.13
CA GLY A 133 -4.82 9.98 24.59
C GLY A 133 -5.31 11.01 23.56
N ILE A 134 -4.84 10.96 22.32
CA ILE A 134 -5.45 11.77 21.26
C ILE A 134 -6.85 11.23 20.98
N SER A 135 -7.84 12.13 20.97
CA SER A 135 -9.22 11.75 20.71
C SER A 135 -9.39 11.11 19.33
N PRO A 136 -10.11 9.97 19.19
CA PRO A 136 -10.29 9.29 17.91
C PRO A 136 -10.89 10.16 16.80
N GLU A 137 -11.74 11.12 17.17
CA GLU A 137 -12.33 12.10 16.23
C GLU A 137 -11.32 13.09 15.67
N ASN A 138 -10.17 13.29 16.36
CA ASN A 138 -9.10 14.18 15.98
C ASN A 138 -7.95 13.48 15.25
N VAL A 139 -8.12 12.21 14.92
CA VAL A 139 -7.13 11.42 14.19
C VAL A 139 -7.54 11.29 12.74
N TYR A 140 -6.60 11.57 11.85
CA TYR A 140 -6.77 11.55 10.38
C TYR A 140 -5.76 10.60 9.76
N GLY A 141 -6.21 9.80 8.80
CA GLY A 141 -5.36 8.86 8.08
C GLY A 141 -5.74 8.77 6.61
N PHE A 142 -4.73 8.58 5.76
CA PHE A 142 -4.91 8.33 4.35
C PHE A 142 -4.09 7.12 3.94
N ASP A 143 -4.62 6.30 3.06
CA ASP A 143 -3.88 5.27 2.37
C ASP A 143 -4.56 4.94 1.04
N VAL A 144 -3.80 4.47 0.06
CA VAL A 144 -4.35 4.04 -1.24
C VAL A 144 -4.89 2.62 -1.22
N ASP A 145 -4.53 1.85 -0.19
CA ASP A 145 -4.96 0.46 0.00
C ASP A 145 -6.27 0.39 0.79
N GLU A 146 -7.37 0.08 0.09
CA GLU A 146 -8.69 -0.06 0.70
C GLU A 146 -8.71 -1.09 1.85
N ASN A 147 -7.98 -2.21 1.72
CA ASN A 147 -7.95 -3.24 2.76
C ASN A 147 -7.26 -2.72 4.03
N ALA A 148 -6.15 -2.01 3.89
CA ALA A 148 -5.42 -1.41 5.00
C ALA A 148 -6.29 -0.37 5.73
N VAL A 149 -6.97 0.51 4.99
CA VAL A 149 -7.91 1.51 5.53
C VAL A 149 -9.03 0.86 6.34
N GLU A 150 -9.67 -0.19 5.81
CA GLU A 150 -10.75 -0.88 6.53
C GLU A 150 -10.25 -1.62 7.79
N ILE A 151 -9.02 -2.15 7.77
CA ILE A 151 -8.37 -2.71 8.95
C ILE A 151 -8.13 -1.60 10.00
N ALA A 152 -7.59 -0.46 9.59
CA ALA A 152 -7.35 0.68 10.49
C ALA A 152 -8.65 1.15 11.16
N LYS A 153 -9.74 1.29 10.40
CA LYS A 153 -11.08 1.65 10.95
C LYS A 153 -11.58 0.63 11.97
N LYS A 154 -11.44 -0.67 11.67
CA LYS A 154 -11.84 -1.74 12.61
C LYS A 154 -11.04 -1.64 13.90
N ARG A 155 -9.71 -1.46 13.84
CA ARG A 155 -8.84 -1.31 15.01
C ARG A 155 -9.22 -0.08 15.85
N ILE A 156 -9.48 1.07 15.21
CA ILE A 156 -9.94 2.29 15.90
C ILE A 156 -11.23 2.01 16.64
N LYS A 157 -12.23 1.40 15.97
CA LYS A 157 -13.52 1.06 16.57
C LYS A 157 -13.35 0.14 17.77
N GLU A 158 -12.47 -0.85 17.71
CA GLU A 158 -12.25 -1.80 18.81
C GLU A 158 -11.64 -1.15 20.05
N ILE A 159 -10.67 -0.24 19.89
CA ILE A 159 -10.00 0.39 21.05
C ILE A 159 -10.77 1.58 21.63
N SER A 160 -11.58 2.26 20.82
CA SER A 160 -12.22 3.52 21.21
C SER A 160 -13.76 3.50 21.20
N GLY A 161 -14.37 2.51 20.53
CA GLY A 161 -15.79 2.50 20.22
C GLY A 161 -16.21 3.48 19.11
N TYR A 162 -15.29 4.29 18.58
CA TYR A 162 -15.55 5.34 17.60
C TYR A 162 -15.46 4.82 16.16
N GLU A 163 -16.47 5.10 15.34
CA GLU A 163 -16.46 4.85 13.90
C GLU A 163 -15.88 6.08 13.17
N SER A 164 -14.66 5.96 12.67
CA SER A 164 -13.94 7.09 12.10
C SER A 164 -14.22 7.27 10.60
N ASP A 165 -14.72 8.47 10.25
CA ASP A 165 -14.81 8.94 8.86
C ASP A 165 -13.53 9.65 8.38
N ASN A 166 -12.58 9.88 9.28
CA ASN A 166 -11.34 10.59 8.99
C ASN A 166 -10.22 9.67 8.45
N ILE A 167 -10.48 8.37 8.35
CA ILE A 167 -9.57 7.40 7.73
C ILE A 167 -10.07 7.15 6.31
N ILE A 168 -9.32 7.63 5.33
CA ILE A 168 -9.80 7.78 3.95
C ILE A 168 -8.93 6.98 2.99
N CYS A 169 -9.57 6.16 2.15
CA CYS A 169 -8.89 5.47 1.05
C CYS A 169 -8.65 6.46 -0.09
N ALA A 170 -7.46 7.05 -0.13
CA ALA A 170 -7.07 8.02 -1.15
C ALA A 170 -5.57 8.30 -1.12
N ASP A 171 -5.03 8.73 -2.25
CA ASP A 171 -3.69 9.34 -2.30
C ASP A 171 -3.75 10.74 -1.67
N PHE A 172 -3.05 10.91 -0.54
CA PHE A 172 -3.02 12.17 0.21
C PHE A 172 -2.55 13.35 -0.62
N LEU A 173 -1.53 13.15 -1.47
CA LEU A 173 -0.96 14.23 -2.29
C LEU A 173 -1.90 14.70 -3.39
N SER A 174 -2.79 13.82 -3.86
CA SER A 174 -3.79 14.14 -4.88
C SER A 174 -5.05 14.79 -4.30
N GLN A 175 -5.24 14.75 -2.97
CA GLN A 175 -6.39 15.38 -2.33
C GLN A 175 -6.27 16.90 -2.37
N LYS A 176 -7.29 17.56 -2.91
CA LYS A 176 -7.44 19.00 -2.69
C LYS A 176 -7.87 19.20 -1.23
N PRO A 177 -7.16 20.00 -0.43
CA PRO A 177 -7.60 20.30 0.92
C PRO A 177 -9.04 20.81 0.87
N LYS A 178 -9.99 20.15 1.51
CA LYS A 178 -11.37 20.61 1.63
C LYS A 178 -11.48 21.94 2.38
N ALA A 179 -10.45 22.29 3.16
CA ALA A 179 -10.28 23.59 3.78
C ALA A 179 -8.83 24.04 3.57
N LYS A 180 -8.64 25.22 3.02
CA LYS A 180 -7.34 25.86 2.76
C LYS A 180 -6.47 26.09 4.01
N SER A 181 -6.84 25.57 5.18
CA SER A 181 -6.21 25.87 6.45
C SER A 181 -6.29 24.76 7.52
N GLN A 182 -6.62 23.51 7.18
CA GLN A 182 -6.55 22.47 8.21
C GLN A 182 -5.09 22.25 8.59
N LYS A 183 -4.74 22.63 9.81
CA LYS A 183 -3.44 22.40 10.41
C LYS A 183 -3.54 21.19 11.32
N PHE A 184 -2.51 20.39 11.34
CA PHE A 184 -2.38 19.27 12.26
C PHE A 184 -1.30 19.63 13.29
N ASP A 185 -1.53 19.27 14.55
CA ASP A 185 -0.57 19.46 15.62
C ASP A 185 0.56 18.44 15.51
N TYR A 186 0.21 17.21 15.15
CA TYR A 186 1.15 16.11 14.98
C TYR A 186 0.98 15.47 13.60
N ILE A 187 2.10 15.24 12.92
CA ILE A 187 2.14 14.52 11.64
C ILE A 187 3.23 13.47 11.77
N PHE A 188 2.84 12.20 11.68
CA PHE A 188 3.76 11.06 11.69
C PHE A 188 3.45 10.17 10.50
N THR A 189 4.51 9.71 9.84
CA THR A 189 4.41 8.84 8.67
C THR A 189 5.71 8.08 8.46
N ASN A 190 5.64 6.98 7.78
CA ASN A 190 6.81 6.24 7.29
C ASN A 190 6.77 6.16 5.75
#